data_37012d804197cfe39cebfe2fd726a8d9
#
_entry.id   37012d804197cfe39cebfe2fd726a8d9
#
_cell.length_a   1.000
_cell.length_b   1.000
_cell.length_c   1.000
_cell.angle_alpha   90.00
_cell.angle_beta   90.00
_cell.angle_gamma   90.00
#
_symmetry.space_group_name_H-M   'P 1'
#
loop_
_entity.id
_entity.type
_entity.pdbx_description
1 polymer ?
#
loop_
_entity_poly.entity_id
_entity_poly.type
_entity_poly.pdbx_seq_one_letter_code
_entity_poly.pdbx_strand_id
1 'polypeptide(L)'
;NEGSFAAYRRANDAKKEQLNASGKVFRPENHTAYISRNMATYSADFLRQRKGWGNSSGKPVFVCGMPRSGTTLVEQIIASHPKAHGAGELKDISRLSVALSDKWRGQINYPECAVRVTEAEAAEMGQSYLDAINKLAPEAARVVDKMPANFINLGFIQTILPGSRIIHTRRHPMDSCLSCYFQNFRESQFFSYDLKDLAAYYREYERLMAYWLKTLSVQILEVQYEELVDNQEEVTREIIDFLDLEWDDACLDFHKTKRLVQTASAWQVRQPINRKAVQRWRKYEPWLDDLRNGLGKFA
;
A
#
# COMPACT_ATOMS: atom_id res chain seq x y z
N ASN A 1 16.77 -24.97 -4.31
CA ASN A 1 16.45 -23.54 -4.62
C ASN A 1 16.66 -23.21 -6.10
N GLU A 2 17.74 -23.73 -6.75
CA GLU A 2 18.07 -23.43 -8.14
C GLU A 2 16.95 -23.80 -9.13
N GLY A 3 16.51 -25.06 -9.12
CA GLY A 3 15.42 -25.51 -10.00
C GLY A 3 14.11 -24.74 -9.76
N SER A 4 13.83 -24.38 -8.50
CA SER A 4 12.68 -23.55 -8.16
C SER A 4 12.81 -22.13 -8.74
N PHE A 5 13.97 -21.48 -8.59
CA PHE A 5 14.20 -20.15 -9.13
C PHE A 5 14.14 -20.13 -10.67
N ALA A 6 14.76 -21.14 -11.32
CA ALA A 6 14.70 -21.30 -12.77
C ALA A 6 13.26 -21.48 -13.29
N ALA A 7 12.40 -22.19 -12.53
CA ALA A 7 10.98 -22.33 -12.88
C ALA A 7 10.22 -21.00 -12.77
N TYR A 8 10.45 -20.23 -11.70
CA TYR A 8 9.86 -18.87 -11.57
C TYR A 8 10.32 -17.95 -12.68
N ARG A 9 11.64 -17.96 -13.03
CA ARG A 9 12.16 -17.15 -14.13
C ARG A 9 11.44 -17.46 -15.43
N ARG A 10 11.35 -18.74 -15.83
CA ARG A 10 10.63 -19.14 -17.06
C ARG A 10 9.17 -18.71 -17.06
N ALA A 11 8.48 -18.85 -15.91
CA ALA A 11 7.09 -18.44 -15.79
C ALA A 11 6.92 -16.90 -15.94
N ASN A 12 7.83 -16.13 -15.34
CA ASN A 12 7.83 -14.68 -15.43
C ASN A 12 8.19 -14.19 -16.84
N ASP A 13 9.15 -14.82 -17.51
CA ASP A 13 9.53 -14.50 -18.89
C ASP A 13 8.32 -14.70 -19.84
N ALA A 14 7.64 -15.86 -19.75
CA ALA A 14 6.43 -16.13 -20.51
C ALA A 14 5.30 -15.13 -20.21
N LYS A 15 5.14 -14.75 -18.91
CA LYS A 15 4.14 -13.76 -18.51
C LYS A 15 4.47 -12.37 -19.06
N LYS A 16 5.75 -11.98 -19.03
CA LYS A 16 6.23 -10.71 -19.57
C LYS A 16 6.00 -10.63 -21.10
N GLU A 17 6.27 -11.70 -21.82
CA GLU A 17 5.96 -11.80 -23.25
C GLU A 17 4.47 -11.62 -23.54
N GLN A 18 3.61 -12.32 -22.80
CA GLN A 18 2.14 -12.18 -22.90
C GLN A 18 1.66 -10.74 -22.66
N LEU A 19 2.21 -10.09 -21.64
CA LEU A 19 1.88 -8.71 -21.28
C LEU A 19 2.35 -7.74 -22.38
N ASN A 20 3.56 -7.92 -22.90
CA ASN A 20 4.10 -7.12 -23.99
C ASN A 20 3.24 -7.22 -25.24
N ALA A 21 2.82 -8.43 -25.63
CA ALA A 21 1.93 -8.66 -26.77
C ALA A 21 0.56 -7.95 -26.60
N SER A 22 0.11 -7.73 -25.37
CA SER A 22 -1.13 -6.99 -25.05
C SER A 22 -0.91 -5.49 -24.77
N GLY A 23 0.30 -4.96 -24.97
CA GLY A 23 0.64 -3.56 -24.73
C GLY A 23 0.75 -3.17 -23.25
N LYS A 24 0.71 -4.14 -22.33
CA LYS A 24 0.78 -3.94 -20.88
C LYS A 24 2.24 -4.03 -20.41
N VAL A 25 3.03 -3.05 -20.76
CA VAL A 25 4.48 -3.01 -20.45
C VAL A 25 4.73 -2.07 -19.27
N PHE A 26 5.46 -2.55 -18.26
CA PHE A 26 6.05 -1.64 -17.27
C PHE A 26 7.22 -0.89 -17.90
N ARG A 27 7.21 0.43 -17.77
CA ARG A 27 8.28 1.32 -18.23
C ARG A 27 8.77 2.13 -17.04
N PRO A 28 9.98 1.84 -16.52
CA PRO A 28 10.52 2.53 -15.34
C PRO A 28 10.52 4.05 -15.48
N GLU A 29 10.86 4.57 -16.67
CA GLU A 29 10.89 6.01 -16.96
C GLU A 29 9.52 6.66 -16.83
N ASN A 30 8.45 5.99 -17.27
CA ASN A 30 7.08 6.49 -17.13
C ASN A 30 6.64 6.49 -15.68
N HIS A 31 7.04 5.46 -14.93
CA HIS A 31 6.75 5.37 -13.50
C HIS A 31 7.48 6.48 -12.73
N THR A 32 8.77 6.67 -12.97
CA THR A 32 9.56 7.76 -12.37
C THR A 32 8.96 9.14 -12.68
N ALA A 33 8.55 9.37 -13.94
CA ALA A 33 7.89 10.62 -14.34
C ALA A 33 6.56 10.80 -13.59
N TYR A 34 5.75 9.74 -13.46
CA TYR A 34 4.48 9.79 -12.73
C TYR A 34 4.68 10.12 -11.25
N ILE A 35 5.64 9.48 -10.59
CA ILE A 35 5.98 9.76 -9.18
C ILE A 35 6.45 11.21 -9.02
N SER A 36 7.28 11.71 -9.95
CA SER A 36 7.77 13.10 -9.91
C SER A 36 6.63 14.11 -10.06
N ARG A 37 5.67 13.86 -10.97
CA ARG A 37 4.48 14.70 -11.13
C ARG A 37 3.60 14.65 -9.88
N ASN A 38 3.46 13.48 -9.25
CA ASN A 38 2.70 13.32 -8.02
C ASN A 38 3.27 14.17 -6.89
N MET A 39 4.61 14.10 -6.66
CA MET A 39 5.30 14.93 -5.68
C MET A 39 5.18 16.42 -5.98
N ALA A 40 5.27 16.82 -7.25
CA ALA A 40 5.14 18.22 -7.65
C ALA A 40 3.73 18.76 -7.43
N THR A 41 2.70 17.96 -7.73
CA THR A 41 1.29 18.31 -7.55
C THR A 41 0.95 18.47 -6.07
N TYR A 42 1.29 17.49 -5.24
CA TYR A 42 1.03 17.53 -3.80
C TYR A 42 2.24 18.11 -3.04
N SER A 43 2.68 19.29 -3.44
CA SER A 43 3.78 20.00 -2.77
C SER A 43 3.40 20.41 -1.33
N ALA A 44 4.41 20.73 -0.50
CA ALA A 44 4.18 21.21 0.87
C ALA A 44 3.27 22.46 0.89
N ASP A 45 3.46 23.36 -0.09
CA ASP A 45 2.65 24.58 -0.23
C ASP A 45 1.20 24.25 -0.62
N PHE A 46 1.01 23.33 -1.57
CA PHE A 46 -0.31 22.85 -1.97
C PHE A 46 -1.07 22.28 -0.77
N LEU A 47 -0.45 21.40 -0.01
CA LEU A 47 -1.06 20.73 1.15
C LEU A 47 -1.32 21.71 2.30
N ARG A 48 -0.43 22.66 2.53
CA ARG A 48 -0.60 23.70 3.54
C ARG A 48 -1.79 24.62 3.23
N GLN A 49 -1.94 25.04 1.97
CA GLN A 49 -3.05 25.89 1.52
C GLN A 49 -4.40 25.19 1.64
N ARG A 50 -4.44 23.87 1.63
CA ARG A 50 -5.64 23.03 1.72
C ARG A 50 -5.81 22.34 3.07
N LYS A 51 -5.09 22.82 4.07
CA LYS A 51 -5.22 22.32 5.44
C LYS A 51 -6.66 22.51 5.95
N GLY A 52 -7.26 21.41 6.41
CA GLY A 52 -8.63 21.39 6.90
C GLY A 52 -9.71 21.17 5.84
N TRP A 53 -9.32 21.09 4.55
CA TRP A 53 -10.25 20.69 3.50
C TRP A 53 -10.66 19.21 3.65
N GLY A 54 -11.76 18.85 2.97
CA GLY A 54 -12.25 17.48 3.00
C GLY A 54 -13.04 17.16 4.27
N ASN A 55 -13.09 15.89 4.64
CA ASN A 55 -13.78 15.41 5.83
C ASN A 55 -12.80 14.95 6.91
N SER A 56 -12.92 15.52 8.11
CA SER A 56 -11.99 15.30 9.23
C SER A 56 -12.26 14.04 10.05
N SER A 57 -13.14 13.14 9.58
CA SER A 57 -13.42 11.88 10.28
C SER A 57 -12.15 11.06 10.51
N GLY A 58 -11.95 10.58 11.74
CA GLY A 58 -10.89 9.65 12.10
C GLY A 58 -11.22 8.17 11.84
N LYS A 59 -12.40 7.87 11.28
CA LYS A 59 -12.84 6.49 11.01
C LYS A 59 -11.99 5.76 9.95
N PRO A 60 -11.55 6.42 8.83
CA PRO A 60 -10.72 5.77 7.83
C PRO A 60 -9.30 5.50 8.32
N VAL A 61 -8.83 4.29 8.08
CA VAL A 61 -7.44 3.87 8.30
C VAL A 61 -6.91 3.29 7.00
N PHE A 62 -5.81 3.82 6.49
CA PHE A 62 -5.20 3.32 5.26
C PHE A 62 -3.94 2.51 5.58
N VAL A 63 -3.96 1.22 5.23
CA VAL A 63 -2.77 0.36 5.33
C VAL A 63 -2.14 0.22 3.95
N CYS A 64 -0.95 0.77 3.77
CA CYS A 64 -0.25 0.82 2.48
C CYS A 64 1.22 0.41 2.60
N GLY A 65 1.89 0.25 1.46
CA GLY A 65 3.29 -0.13 1.34
C GLY A 65 3.55 -0.95 0.09
N MET A 66 4.74 -1.52 -0.03
CA MET A 66 4.99 -2.46 -1.12
C MET A 66 4.03 -3.66 -1.05
N PRO A 67 3.59 -4.22 -2.18
CA PRO A 67 2.96 -5.53 -2.15
C PRO A 67 3.87 -6.53 -1.43
N ARG A 68 3.32 -7.42 -0.63
CA ARG A 68 4.07 -8.44 0.14
C ARG A 68 4.91 -7.90 1.31
N SER A 69 4.73 -6.66 1.72
CA SER A 69 5.41 -6.06 2.88
C SER A 69 4.76 -6.36 4.23
N GLY A 70 3.63 -7.09 4.26
CA GLY A 70 2.90 -7.39 5.51
C GLY A 70 1.58 -6.64 5.68
N THR A 71 1.14 -5.84 4.70
CA THR A 71 -0.12 -5.07 4.74
C THR A 71 -1.33 -5.92 5.13
N THR A 72 -1.44 -7.16 4.62
CA THR A 72 -2.54 -8.07 4.99
C THR A 72 -2.45 -8.55 6.44
N LEU A 73 -1.25 -8.75 6.98
CA LEU A 73 -1.06 -9.13 8.37
C LEU A 73 -1.53 -8.00 9.30
N VAL A 74 -1.10 -6.79 9.05
CA VAL A 74 -1.51 -5.61 9.83
C VAL A 74 -3.03 -5.40 9.74
N GLU A 75 -3.62 -5.51 8.54
CA GLU A 75 -5.08 -5.44 8.38
C GLU A 75 -5.79 -6.50 9.23
N GLN A 76 -5.31 -7.76 9.25
CA GLN A 76 -5.95 -8.83 10.01
C GLN A 76 -5.84 -8.61 11.52
N ILE A 77 -4.70 -8.14 12.00
CA ILE A 77 -4.50 -7.76 13.40
C ILE A 77 -5.55 -6.71 13.80
N ILE A 78 -5.64 -5.63 13.05
CA ILE A 78 -6.60 -4.54 13.34
C ILE A 78 -8.05 -5.03 13.21
N ALA A 79 -8.36 -5.79 12.17
CA ALA A 79 -9.72 -6.30 11.92
C ALA A 79 -10.18 -7.36 12.95
N SER A 80 -9.28 -7.85 13.80
CA SER A 80 -9.63 -8.73 14.92
C SER A 80 -10.13 -7.97 16.14
N HIS A 81 -9.87 -6.67 16.19
CA HIS A 81 -10.38 -5.80 17.25
C HIS A 81 -11.91 -5.58 17.11
N PRO A 82 -12.71 -5.72 18.19
CA PRO A 82 -14.19 -5.68 18.10
C PRO A 82 -14.74 -4.33 17.61
N LYS A 83 -14.01 -3.23 17.79
CA LYS A 83 -14.39 -1.88 17.32
C LYS A 83 -13.80 -1.51 15.95
N ALA A 84 -13.11 -2.43 15.27
CA ALA A 84 -12.50 -2.19 13.96
C ALA A 84 -13.05 -3.13 12.89
N HIS A 85 -13.00 -2.68 11.63
CA HIS A 85 -13.41 -3.47 10.48
C HIS A 85 -12.36 -3.42 9.38
N GLY A 86 -11.95 -4.57 8.86
CA GLY A 86 -11.10 -4.66 7.69
C GLY A 86 -11.94 -4.66 6.41
N ALA A 87 -11.83 -3.66 5.58
CA ALA A 87 -12.58 -3.55 4.34
C ALA A 87 -11.89 -4.20 3.12
N GLY A 88 -10.65 -4.67 3.28
CA GLY A 88 -9.87 -5.23 2.18
C GLY A 88 -9.31 -4.15 1.25
N GLU A 89 -9.18 -4.48 -0.03
CA GLU A 89 -8.63 -3.59 -1.06
C GLU A 89 -9.75 -2.79 -1.72
N LEU A 90 -10.11 -1.63 -1.13
CA LEU A 90 -11.13 -0.75 -1.68
C LEU A 90 -10.60 -0.03 -2.92
N LYS A 91 -11.48 0.15 -3.90
CA LYS A 91 -11.16 0.88 -5.14
C LYS A 91 -11.63 2.34 -5.11
N ASP A 92 -12.17 2.80 -3.98
CA ASP A 92 -12.88 4.08 -3.89
C ASP A 92 -11.92 5.27 -4.05
N ILE A 93 -10.74 5.26 -3.45
CA ILE A 93 -9.71 6.29 -3.67
C ILE A 93 -9.32 6.37 -5.15
N SER A 94 -9.07 5.22 -5.79
CA SER A 94 -8.76 5.17 -7.22
C SER A 94 -9.92 5.65 -8.08
N ARG A 95 -11.17 5.31 -7.75
CA ARG A 95 -12.36 5.79 -8.49
C ARG A 95 -12.52 7.31 -8.39
N LEU A 96 -12.31 7.88 -7.19
CA LEU A 96 -12.38 9.32 -6.99
C LEU A 96 -11.29 10.05 -7.78
N SER A 97 -10.05 9.54 -7.81
CA SER A 97 -8.97 10.14 -8.60
C SER A 97 -9.22 10.05 -10.11
N VAL A 98 -9.82 8.94 -10.58
CA VAL A 98 -10.23 8.79 -12.01
C VAL A 98 -11.37 9.74 -12.33
N ALA A 99 -12.40 9.83 -11.49
CA ALA A 99 -13.53 10.76 -11.70
C ALA A 99 -13.05 12.21 -11.77
N LEU A 100 -12.08 12.59 -10.93
CA LEU A 100 -11.45 13.90 -10.99
C LEU A 100 -10.71 14.12 -12.31
N SER A 101 -9.99 13.12 -12.82
CA SER A 101 -9.32 13.18 -14.12
C SER A 101 -10.33 13.30 -15.27
N ASP A 102 -11.44 12.55 -15.21
CA ASP A 102 -12.50 12.58 -16.23
C ASP A 102 -13.19 13.94 -16.32
N LYS A 103 -13.37 14.63 -15.21
CA LYS A 103 -13.90 16.00 -15.17
C LYS A 103 -13.08 16.99 -16.03
N TRP A 104 -11.76 16.78 -16.10
CA TRP A 104 -10.83 17.64 -16.84
C TRP A 104 -10.27 16.97 -18.09
N ARG A 105 -10.93 15.92 -18.60
CA ARG A 105 -10.49 15.14 -19.76
C ARG A 105 -10.13 16.03 -20.95
N GLY A 106 -8.95 15.75 -21.52
CA GLY A 106 -8.42 16.51 -22.66
C GLY A 106 -7.76 17.84 -22.31
N GLN A 107 -7.81 18.28 -21.04
CA GLN A 107 -7.15 19.49 -20.55
C GLN A 107 -5.98 19.16 -19.63
N ILE A 108 -6.24 18.40 -18.57
CA ILE A 108 -5.27 18.05 -17.54
C ILE A 108 -5.66 16.72 -16.91
N ASN A 109 -4.68 15.84 -16.71
CA ASN A 109 -4.89 14.52 -16.15
C ASN A 109 -4.52 14.49 -14.64
N TYR A 110 -4.86 13.40 -13.97
CA TYR A 110 -4.36 13.11 -12.63
C TYR A 110 -2.86 12.71 -12.70
N PRO A 111 -2.02 13.17 -11.77
CA PRO A 111 -2.35 13.92 -10.55
C PRO A 111 -2.56 15.45 -10.72
N GLU A 112 -2.10 16.06 -11.79
CA GLU A 112 -2.04 17.51 -11.96
C GLU A 112 -3.43 18.19 -11.87
N CYS A 113 -4.50 17.52 -12.26
CA CYS A 113 -5.86 18.06 -12.13
C CYS A 113 -6.27 18.33 -10.65
N ALA A 114 -5.60 17.69 -9.67
CA ALA A 114 -5.86 17.92 -8.27
C ALA A 114 -5.62 19.37 -7.82
N VAL A 115 -4.79 20.14 -8.54
CA VAL A 115 -4.58 21.57 -8.24
C VAL A 115 -5.84 22.41 -8.41
N ARG A 116 -6.80 21.92 -9.20
CA ARG A 116 -8.08 22.60 -9.50
C ARG A 116 -9.21 22.20 -8.54
N VAL A 117 -8.97 21.28 -7.63
CA VAL A 117 -9.97 20.88 -6.62
C VAL A 117 -10.29 22.07 -5.73
N THR A 118 -11.56 22.32 -5.54
CA THR A 118 -12.06 23.30 -4.56
C THR A 118 -12.28 22.65 -3.19
N GLU A 119 -12.44 23.46 -2.15
CA GLU A 119 -12.74 22.98 -0.79
C GLU A 119 -14.06 22.17 -0.75
N ALA A 120 -15.10 22.68 -1.44
CA ALA A 120 -16.39 22.00 -1.50
C ALA A 120 -16.27 20.61 -2.18
N GLU A 121 -15.53 20.51 -3.26
CA GLU A 121 -15.29 19.23 -3.95
C GLU A 121 -14.46 18.26 -3.10
N ALA A 122 -13.47 18.77 -2.36
CA ALA A 122 -12.70 17.93 -1.43
C ALA A 122 -13.60 17.36 -0.32
N ALA A 123 -14.50 18.19 0.23
CA ALA A 123 -15.47 17.77 1.24
C ALA A 123 -16.47 16.75 0.68
N GLU A 124 -16.99 16.96 -0.53
CA GLU A 124 -17.89 16.01 -1.22
C GLU A 124 -17.22 14.66 -1.46
N MET A 125 -15.99 14.65 -1.99
CA MET A 125 -15.23 13.42 -2.21
C MET A 125 -14.94 12.69 -0.89
N GLY A 126 -14.55 13.42 0.15
CA GLY A 126 -14.33 12.86 1.48
C GLY A 126 -15.60 12.26 2.07
N GLN A 127 -16.73 12.94 1.93
CA GLN A 127 -18.04 12.44 2.38
C GLN A 127 -18.47 11.19 1.59
N SER A 128 -18.30 11.20 0.27
CA SER A 128 -18.59 10.03 -0.59
C SER A 128 -17.81 8.79 -0.17
N TYR A 129 -16.53 8.95 0.18
CA TYR A 129 -15.72 7.86 0.71
C TYR A 129 -16.23 7.36 2.07
N LEU A 130 -16.56 8.28 2.99
CA LEU A 130 -17.12 7.93 4.29
C LEU A 130 -18.45 7.20 4.19
N ASP A 131 -19.32 7.62 3.28
CA ASP A 131 -20.61 6.95 3.04
C ASP A 131 -20.40 5.51 2.56
N ALA A 132 -19.38 5.28 1.71
CA ALA A 132 -19.05 3.92 1.26
C ALA A 132 -18.59 3.03 2.40
N ILE A 133 -17.66 3.49 3.25
CA ILE A 133 -17.17 2.67 4.38
C ILE A 133 -18.21 2.54 5.50
N ASN A 134 -19.08 3.52 5.70
CA ASN A 134 -20.19 3.45 6.66
C ASN A 134 -21.23 2.41 6.24
N LYS A 135 -21.48 2.22 4.96
CA LYS A 135 -22.34 1.12 4.46
C LYS A 135 -21.74 -0.26 4.73
N LEU A 136 -20.40 -0.37 4.72
CA LEU A 136 -19.72 -1.63 5.01
C LEU A 136 -19.71 -1.97 6.50
N ALA A 137 -19.48 -0.96 7.35
CA ALA A 137 -19.30 -1.15 8.78
C ALA A 137 -19.78 0.09 9.56
N PRO A 138 -21.11 0.24 9.73
CA PRO A 138 -21.69 1.43 10.38
C PRO A 138 -21.20 1.59 11.82
N GLU A 139 -21.10 0.50 12.57
CA GLU A 139 -20.79 0.50 14.01
C GLU A 139 -19.28 0.52 14.31
N ALA A 140 -18.42 0.32 13.30
CA ALA A 140 -16.99 0.30 13.52
C ALA A 140 -16.44 1.69 13.82
N ALA A 141 -15.63 1.82 14.86
CA ALA A 141 -14.89 3.05 15.17
C ALA A 141 -13.77 3.31 14.16
N ARG A 142 -13.16 2.25 13.62
CA ARG A 142 -12.12 2.29 12.59
C ARG A 142 -12.44 1.33 11.45
N VAL A 143 -12.27 1.79 10.22
CA VAL A 143 -12.43 0.97 9.01
C VAL A 143 -11.11 0.99 8.23
N VAL A 144 -10.53 -0.18 8.04
CA VAL A 144 -9.22 -0.34 7.40
C VAL A 144 -9.39 -0.59 5.91
N ASP A 145 -8.98 0.37 5.10
CA ASP A 145 -8.73 0.20 3.66
C ASP A 145 -7.28 -0.25 3.47
N LYS A 146 -7.10 -1.53 3.21
CA LYS A 146 -5.78 -2.10 2.97
C LYS A 146 -5.56 -2.26 1.47
N MET A 147 -5.10 -1.21 0.83
CA MET A 147 -4.66 -1.20 -0.55
C MET A 147 -3.17 -0.83 -0.59
N PRO A 148 -2.27 -1.81 -0.86
CA PRO A 148 -0.83 -1.52 -0.86
C PRO A 148 -0.47 -0.29 -1.69
N ALA A 149 -1.04 -0.15 -2.89
CA ALA A 149 -0.76 0.95 -3.80
C ALA A 149 -1.30 2.33 -3.35
N ASN A 150 -2.07 2.42 -2.26
CA ASN A 150 -2.54 3.71 -1.74
C ASN A 150 -1.39 4.64 -1.30
N PHE A 151 -0.16 4.12 -1.14
CA PHE A 151 1.01 4.98 -0.93
C PHE A 151 1.19 6.03 -2.04
N ILE A 152 0.75 5.75 -3.27
CA ILE A 152 0.78 6.70 -4.38
C ILE A 152 -0.21 7.86 -4.16
N ASN A 153 -1.32 7.60 -3.47
CA ASN A 153 -2.44 8.53 -3.33
C ASN A 153 -2.47 9.29 -2.00
N LEU A 154 -1.41 9.22 -1.17
CA LEU A 154 -1.45 9.79 0.18
C LEU A 154 -1.66 11.31 0.19
N GLY A 155 -1.12 12.04 -0.80
CA GLY A 155 -1.40 13.46 -0.95
C GLY A 155 -2.87 13.77 -1.26
N PHE A 156 -3.50 12.95 -2.10
CA PHE A 156 -4.95 13.03 -2.39
C PHE A 156 -5.77 12.64 -1.16
N ILE A 157 -5.42 11.56 -0.48
CA ILE A 157 -6.07 11.09 0.76
C ILE A 157 -6.05 12.20 1.79
N GLN A 158 -4.90 12.82 2.07
CA GLN A 158 -4.83 13.96 3.01
C GLN A 158 -5.73 15.11 2.59
N THR A 159 -5.85 15.39 1.30
CA THR A 159 -6.67 16.50 0.80
C THR A 159 -8.16 16.28 1.05
N ILE A 160 -8.66 15.04 0.90
CA ILE A 160 -10.09 14.74 1.04
C ILE A 160 -10.47 14.14 2.40
N LEU A 161 -9.52 13.56 3.12
CA LEU A 161 -9.71 12.85 4.41
C LEU A 161 -8.61 13.22 5.41
N PRO A 162 -8.45 14.49 5.81
CA PRO A 162 -7.36 14.94 6.67
C PRO A 162 -7.37 14.33 8.08
N GLY A 163 -8.49 13.76 8.54
CA GLY A 163 -8.59 13.05 9.81
C GLY A 163 -8.20 11.57 9.75
N SER A 164 -7.90 11.03 8.57
CA SER A 164 -7.50 9.62 8.43
C SER A 164 -6.16 9.32 9.09
N ARG A 165 -5.94 8.04 9.42
CA ARG A 165 -4.65 7.51 9.87
C ARG A 165 -4.05 6.63 8.81
N ILE A 166 -2.74 6.67 8.68
CA ILE A 166 -2.00 5.88 7.70
C ILE A 166 -1.05 4.93 8.43
N ILE A 167 -1.08 3.66 8.08
CA ILE A 167 -0.10 2.68 8.52
C ILE A 167 0.71 2.24 7.31
N HIS A 168 1.99 2.59 7.33
CA HIS A 168 2.95 2.26 6.31
C HIS A 168 3.70 0.99 6.69
N THR A 169 3.39 -0.13 6.04
CA THR A 169 4.09 -1.38 6.30
C THR A 169 5.39 -1.46 5.49
N ARG A 170 6.48 -1.67 6.19
CA ARG A 170 7.82 -1.86 5.61
C ARG A 170 8.29 -3.29 5.81
N ARG A 171 9.12 -3.75 4.91
CA ARG A 171 9.79 -5.06 4.99
C ARG A 171 11.10 -4.99 4.23
N HIS A 172 12.07 -5.84 4.60
CA HIS A 172 13.35 -5.93 3.89
C HIS A 172 13.13 -5.98 2.38
N PRO A 173 13.76 -5.06 1.60
CA PRO A 173 13.48 -4.88 0.17
C PRO A 173 13.70 -6.14 -0.64
N MET A 174 14.79 -6.88 -0.37
CA MET A 174 15.06 -8.15 -1.05
C MET A 174 13.96 -9.18 -0.82
N ASP A 175 13.39 -9.27 0.41
CA ASP A 175 12.28 -10.20 0.70
C ASP A 175 10.97 -9.77 0.05
N SER A 176 10.66 -8.47 0.08
CA SER A 176 9.45 -7.94 -0.57
C SER A 176 9.50 -8.15 -2.07
N CYS A 177 10.59 -7.75 -2.72
CA CYS A 177 10.77 -7.89 -4.17
C CYS A 177 10.79 -9.37 -4.61
N LEU A 178 11.53 -10.23 -3.91
CA LEU A 178 11.53 -11.66 -4.21
C LEU A 178 10.14 -12.29 -4.04
N SER A 179 9.41 -11.88 -3.00
CA SER A 179 8.04 -12.36 -2.77
C SER A 179 7.08 -11.88 -3.86
N CYS A 180 7.27 -10.68 -4.41
CA CYS A 180 6.56 -10.21 -5.59
C CYS A 180 6.92 -11.02 -6.84
N TYR A 181 8.20 -11.27 -7.08
CA TYR A 181 8.70 -12.05 -8.22
C TYR A 181 8.16 -13.49 -8.25
N PHE A 182 7.92 -14.07 -7.07
CA PHE A 182 7.35 -15.42 -6.93
C PHE A 182 5.82 -15.45 -6.96
N GLN A 183 5.17 -14.29 -7.12
CA GLN A 183 3.73 -14.19 -7.13
C GLN A 183 3.21 -13.90 -8.55
N ASN A 184 2.33 -14.77 -9.07
CA ASN A 184 1.59 -14.44 -10.28
C ASN A 184 0.39 -13.54 -9.91
N PHE A 185 0.57 -12.23 -10.05
CA PHE A 185 -0.52 -11.27 -9.85
C PHE A 185 -1.50 -11.31 -11.04
N ARG A 186 -2.79 -11.21 -10.74
CA ARG A 186 -3.83 -11.26 -11.78
C ARG A 186 -3.80 -10.05 -12.70
N GLU A 187 -3.62 -8.84 -12.12
CA GLU A 187 -3.68 -7.56 -12.83
C GLU A 187 -2.76 -6.51 -12.19
N SER A 188 -2.36 -5.51 -12.96
CA SER A 188 -1.74 -4.24 -12.53
C SER A 188 -0.33 -4.26 -11.90
N GLN A 189 0.26 -5.40 -11.61
CA GLN A 189 1.61 -5.46 -11.02
C GLN A 189 2.68 -5.83 -12.08
N PHE A 190 2.68 -5.14 -13.21
CA PHE A 190 3.51 -5.49 -14.39
C PHE A 190 5.01 -5.44 -14.11
N PHE A 191 5.44 -4.67 -13.14
CA PHE A 191 6.82 -4.59 -12.67
C PHE A 191 7.30 -5.87 -11.95
N SER A 192 6.39 -6.75 -11.51
CA SER A 192 6.74 -7.88 -10.66
C SER A 192 7.38 -9.07 -11.39
N TYR A 193 7.35 -9.06 -12.71
CA TYR A 193 7.83 -10.18 -13.54
C TYR A 193 9.28 -10.03 -14.02
N ASP A 194 9.95 -8.95 -13.57
CA ASP A 194 11.37 -8.69 -13.89
C ASP A 194 12.08 -8.12 -12.67
N LEU A 195 13.29 -8.59 -12.37
CA LEU A 195 14.04 -8.17 -11.19
C LEU A 195 14.53 -6.72 -11.27
N LYS A 196 14.85 -6.22 -12.48
CA LYS A 196 15.27 -4.83 -12.70
C LYS A 196 14.09 -3.88 -12.60
N ASP A 197 12.94 -4.27 -13.16
CA ASP A 197 11.68 -3.51 -13.07
C ASP A 197 11.21 -3.42 -11.60
N LEU A 198 11.29 -4.53 -10.84
CA LEU A 198 11.01 -4.55 -9.41
C LEU A 198 11.91 -3.59 -8.63
N ALA A 199 13.21 -3.61 -8.90
CA ALA A 199 14.15 -2.71 -8.25
C ALA A 199 13.86 -1.23 -8.59
N ALA A 200 13.54 -0.93 -9.84
CA ALA A 200 13.16 0.41 -10.27
C ALA A 200 11.88 0.90 -9.58
N TYR A 201 10.85 0.04 -9.53
CA TYR A 201 9.59 0.35 -8.83
C TYR A 201 9.83 0.57 -7.33
N TYR A 202 10.63 -0.28 -6.67
CA TYR A 202 10.94 -0.16 -5.26
C TYR A 202 11.65 1.16 -4.93
N ARG A 203 12.63 1.58 -5.74
CA ARG A 203 13.32 2.86 -5.53
C ARG A 203 12.37 4.05 -5.61
N GLU A 204 11.43 4.04 -6.54
CA GLU A 204 10.45 5.10 -6.68
C GLU A 204 9.44 5.09 -5.52
N TYR A 205 9.06 3.91 -5.05
CA TYR A 205 8.27 3.77 -3.83
C TYR A 205 8.97 4.39 -2.62
N GLU A 206 10.23 4.06 -2.36
CA GLU A 206 11.01 4.63 -1.25
C GLU A 206 11.18 6.16 -1.41
N ARG A 207 11.41 6.63 -2.63
CA ARG A 207 11.51 8.07 -2.92
C ARG A 207 10.22 8.80 -2.58
N LEU A 208 9.09 8.25 -2.97
CA LEU A 208 7.78 8.83 -2.69
C LEU A 208 7.42 8.77 -1.21
N MET A 209 7.66 7.64 -0.54
CA MET A 209 7.37 7.53 0.90
C MET A 209 8.25 8.47 1.73
N ALA A 210 9.55 8.59 1.41
CA ALA A 210 10.42 9.57 2.05
C ALA A 210 9.96 11.03 1.84
N TYR A 211 9.33 11.33 0.71
CA TYR A 211 8.69 12.61 0.46
C TYR A 211 7.44 12.79 1.32
N TRP A 212 6.55 11.80 1.40
CA TRP A 212 5.33 11.87 2.19
C TRP A 212 5.60 12.05 3.67
N LEU A 213 6.55 11.32 4.24
CA LEU A 213 6.93 11.44 5.65
C LEU A 213 7.40 12.85 6.04
N LYS A 214 7.90 13.64 5.06
CA LYS A 214 8.33 15.03 5.29
C LYS A 214 7.24 16.06 5.02
N THR A 215 6.25 15.72 4.18
CA THR A 215 5.36 16.72 3.57
C THR A 215 3.94 16.63 4.10
N LEU A 216 3.47 15.42 4.41
CA LEU A 216 2.12 15.20 4.92
C LEU A 216 2.00 15.60 6.39
N SER A 217 0.82 16.08 6.77
CA SER A 217 0.45 16.39 8.15
C SER A 217 -0.48 15.34 8.78
N VAL A 218 -1.04 14.41 8.00
CA VAL A 218 -1.75 13.25 8.54
C VAL A 218 -0.79 12.35 9.30
N GLN A 219 -1.30 11.69 10.32
CA GLN A 219 -0.49 10.78 11.13
C GLN A 219 -0.12 9.52 10.33
N ILE A 220 1.17 9.19 10.31
CA ILE A 220 1.70 7.99 9.65
C ILE A 220 2.47 7.18 10.69
N LEU A 221 2.06 5.93 10.91
CA LEU A 221 2.81 4.94 11.66
C LEU A 221 3.57 4.03 10.70
N GLU A 222 4.88 3.92 10.86
CA GLU A 222 5.68 2.94 10.12
C GLU A 222 5.76 1.63 10.91
N VAL A 223 5.35 0.53 10.29
CA VAL A 223 5.38 -0.81 10.88
C VAL A 223 6.38 -1.67 10.12
N GLN A 224 7.47 -2.04 10.77
CA GLN A 224 8.47 -2.95 10.22
C GLN A 224 7.99 -4.40 10.37
N TYR A 225 7.86 -5.13 9.27
CA TYR A 225 7.35 -6.51 9.25
C TYR A 225 8.16 -7.46 10.14
N GLU A 226 9.48 -7.33 10.11
CA GLU A 226 10.38 -8.17 10.88
C GLU A 226 10.20 -7.94 12.39
N GLU A 227 10.04 -6.69 12.81
CA GLU A 227 9.76 -6.34 14.22
C GLU A 227 8.40 -6.86 14.67
N LEU A 228 7.36 -6.71 13.82
CA LEU A 228 6.05 -7.27 14.10
C LEU A 228 6.08 -8.80 14.24
N VAL A 229 6.94 -9.48 13.45
CA VAL A 229 7.10 -10.94 13.56
C VAL A 229 7.85 -11.36 14.84
N ASP A 230 8.81 -10.56 15.27
CA ASP A 230 9.67 -10.88 16.42
C ASP A 230 9.04 -10.44 17.75
N ASN A 231 8.29 -9.32 17.73
CA ASN A 231 7.71 -8.67 18.91
C ASN A 231 6.21 -8.41 18.69
N GLN A 232 5.45 -9.47 18.38
CA GLN A 232 4.04 -9.36 17.96
C GLN A 232 3.20 -8.50 18.91
N GLU A 233 3.25 -8.77 20.23
CA GLU A 233 2.40 -8.05 21.18
C GLU A 233 2.77 -6.57 21.27
N GLU A 234 4.06 -6.25 21.39
CA GLU A 234 4.53 -4.87 21.52
C GLU A 234 4.12 -4.03 20.29
N VAL A 235 4.43 -4.50 19.09
CA VAL A 235 4.08 -3.79 17.84
C VAL A 235 2.57 -3.74 17.63
N THR A 236 1.83 -4.79 18.03
CA THR A 236 0.36 -4.77 17.94
C THR A 236 -0.22 -3.71 18.90
N ARG A 237 0.30 -3.57 20.12
CA ARG A 237 -0.12 -2.52 21.06
C ARG A 237 0.13 -1.13 20.47
N GLU A 238 1.31 -0.89 19.90
CA GLU A 238 1.62 0.38 19.22
C GLU A 238 0.60 0.68 18.09
N ILE A 239 0.24 -0.31 17.28
CA ILE A 239 -0.77 -0.15 16.23
C ILE A 239 -2.15 0.21 16.82
N ILE A 240 -2.59 -0.46 17.88
CA ILE A 240 -3.91 -0.23 18.51
C ILE A 240 -3.96 1.13 19.19
N ASP A 241 -2.90 1.52 19.89
CA ASP A 241 -2.76 2.84 20.50
C ASP A 241 -2.76 3.95 19.44
N PHE A 242 -2.02 3.77 18.34
CA PHE A 242 -2.02 4.69 17.20
C PHE A 242 -3.43 4.90 16.61
N LEU A 243 -4.30 3.91 16.71
CA LEU A 243 -5.68 3.98 16.25
C LEU A 243 -6.65 4.55 17.29
N ASP A 244 -6.20 4.98 18.48
CA ASP A 244 -7.01 5.39 19.63
C ASP A 244 -8.07 4.32 19.98
N LEU A 245 -7.67 3.05 20.00
CA LEU A 245 -8.51 1.95 20.44
C LEU A 245 -7.98 1.40 21.77
N GLU A 246 -8.90 0.97 22.64
CA GLU A 246 -8.52 0.24 23.83
C GLU A 246 -7.93 -1.13 23.44
N TRP A 247 -6.99 -1.63 24.23
CA TRP A 247 -6.42 -2.95 23.98
C TRP A 247 -7.47 -4.07 24.00
N ASP A 248 -7.35 -5.00 23.07
CA ASP A 248 -8.14 -6.25 23.04
C ASP A 248 -7.25 -7.42 22.59
N ASP A 249 -7.22 -8.49 23.40
CA ASP A 249 -6.37 -9.66 23.17
C ASP A 249 -6.70 -10.40 21.86
N ALA A 250 -7.89 -10.20 21.29
CA ALA A 250 -8.26 -10.76 19.99
C ALA A 250 -7.29 -10.35 18.88
N CYS A 251 -6.60 -9.21 19.02
CA CYS A 251 -5.59 -8.73 18.06
C CYS A 251 -4.37 -9.66 17.98
N LEU A 252 -4.04 -10.40 19.04
CA LEU A 252 -2.97 -11.40 19.03
C LEU A 252 -3.42 -12.71 18.35
N ASP A 253 -4.70 -12.97 18.37
CA ASP A 253 -5.34 -14.18 17.83
C ASP A 253 -5.92 -13.97 16.41
N PHE A 254 -5.41 -13.00 15.65
CA PHE A 254 -5.91 -12.61 14.32
C PHE A 254 -6.09 -13.80 13.36
N HIS A 255 -5.29 -14.85 13.50
CA HIS A 255 -5.35 -16.06 12.65
C HIS A 255 -6.60 -16.94 12.90
N LYS A 256 -7.30 -16.72 14.04
CA LYS A 256 -8.55 -17.41 14.40
C LYS A 256 -9.78 -16.75 13.77
N THR A 257 -9.66 -15.57 13.19
CA THR A 257 -10.79 -14.86 12.59
C THR A 257 -11.31 -15.59 11.35
N LYS A 258 -12.64 -15.66 11.22
CA LYS A 258 -13.31 -16.33 10.08
C LYS A 258 -13.53 -15.40 8.88
N ARG A 259 -13.02 -14.16 8.95
CA ARG A 259 -13.16 -13.16 7.89
C ARG A 259 -12.59 -13.67 6.57
N LEU A 260 -13.30 -13.41 5.45
CA LEU A 260 -12.80 -13.71 4.11
C LEU A 260 -11.64 -12.74 3.74
N VAL A 261 -10.49 -13.30 3.42
CA VAL A 261 -9.30 -12.56 2.99
C VAL A 261 -9.04 -12.82 1.51
N GLN A 262 -9.20 -11.81 0.66
CA GLN A 262 -9.04 -11.92 -0.80
C GLN A 262 -7.73 -11.27 -1.26
N THR A 263 -6.59 -11.79 -0.83
CA THR A 263 -5.26 -11.29 -1.21
C THR A 263 -4.29 -12.43 -1.50
N ALA A 264 -3.17 -12.12 -2.15
CA ALA A 264 -2.08 -13.07 -2.38
C ALA A 264 -1.47 -13.64 -1.08
N SER A 265 -1.74 -13.01 0.07
CA SER A 265 -1.26 -13.43 1.40
C SER A 265 -2.33 -14.16 2.24
N ALA A 266 -3.50 -14.45 1.68
CA ALA A 266 -4.65 -14.98 2.43
C ALA A 266 -4.35 -16.25 3.24
N TRP A 267 -3.57 -17.18 2.69
CA TRP A 267 -3.20 -18.40 3.39
C TRP A 267 -2.21 -18.15 4.55
N GLN A 268 -1.32 -17.17 4.39
CA GLN A 268 -0.28 -16.86 5.37
C GLN A 268 -0.87 -16.28 6.66
N VAL A 269 -1.86 -15.41 6.54
CA VAL A 269 -2.51 -14.75 7.70
C VAL A 269 -3.53 -15.62 8.44
N ARG A 270 -3.75 -16.85 7.97
CA ARG A 270 -4.56 -17.87 8.66
C ARG A 270 -3.72 -18.76 9.58
N GLN A 271 -2.45 -18.45 9.72
CA GLN A 271 -1.52 -19.16 10.59
C GLN A 271 -0.98 -18.20 11.65
N PRO A 272 -0.58 -18.71 12.83
CA PRO A 272 0.19 -17.92 13.78
C PRO A 272 1.42 -17.30 13.12
N ILE A 273 1.83 -16.15 13.60
CA ILE A 273 3.04 -15.47 13.15
C ILE A 273 4.25 -16.42 13.20
N ASN A 274 5.06 -16.39 12.16
CA ASN A 274 6.29 -17.18 12.10
C ASN A 274 7.36 -16.50 11.22
N ARG A 275 8.61 -16.82 11.47
CA ARG A 275 9.79 -16.23 10.81
C ARG A 275 10.12 -16.80 9.42
N LYS A 276 9.32 -17.72 8.86
CA LYS A 276 9.65 -18.40 7.59
C LYS A 276 9.83 -17.47 6.40
N ALA A 277 9.24 -16.29 6.47
CA ALA A 277 9.32 -15.28 5.42
C ALA A 277 10.47 -14.26 5.64
N VAL A 278 11.04 -14.17 6.84
CA VAL A 278 12.14 -13.28 7.18
C VAL A 278 13.45 -13.83 6.60
N GLN A 279 14.18 -12.98 5.89
CA GLN A 279 15.45 -13.33 5.22
C GLN A 279 15.35 -14.50 4.24
N ARG A 280 14.14 -14.77 3.70
CA ARG A 280 13.94 -15.85 2.74
C ARG A 280 14.77 -15.64 1.46
N TRP A 281 15.06 -14.40 1.09
CA TRP A 281 15.85 -14.03 -0.07
C TRP A 281 17.25 -14.64 -0.04
N ARG A 282 17.88 -14.84 1.14
CA ARG A 282 19.21 -15.43 1.29
C ARG A 282 19.32 -16.81 0.63
N LYS A 283 18.23 -17.58 0.59
CA LYS A 283 18.18 -18.90 -0.05
C LYS A 283 18.29 -18.83 -1.59
N TYR A 284 18.11 -17.63 -2.14
CA TYR A 284 18.10 -17.35 -3.58
C TYR A 284 19.18 -16.33 -3.98
N GLU A 285 20.03 -15.94 -3.04
CA GLU A 285 21.06 -14.90 -3.20
C GLU A 285 21.87 -15.01 -4.49
N PRO A 286 22.36 -16.21 -4.93
CA PRO A 286 23.16 -16.33 -6.15
C PRO A 286 22.45 -15.92 -7.45
N TRP A 287 21.14 -15.76 -7.43
CA TRP A 287 20.33 -15.42 -8.62
C TRP A 287 19.71 -14.01 -8.54
N LEU A 288 20.08 -13.21 -7.53
CA LEU A 288 19.45 -11.92 -7.25
C LEU A 288 20.35 -10.71 -7.54
N ASP A 289 21.45 -10.88 -8.29
CA ASP A 289 22.38 -9.79 -8.58
C ASP A 289 21.69 -8.61 -9.29
N ASP A 290 20.83 -8.89 -10.29
CA ASP A 290 20.06 -7.84 -10.98
C ASP A 290 19.17 -7.06 -10.01
N LEU A 291 18.53 -7.72 -9.06
CA LEU A 291 17.72 -7.07 -8.03
C LEU A 291 18.59 -6.27 -7.08
N ARG A 292 19.67 -6.87 -6.55
CA ARG A 292 20.57 -6.22 -5.58
C ARG A 292 21.21 -4.96 -6.18
N ASN A 293 21.78 -5.08 -7.38
CA ASN A 293 22.40 -3.96 -8.07
C ASN A 293 21.37 -2.86 -8.39
N GLY A 294 20.16 -3.27 -8.80
CA GLY A 294 19.08 -2.36 -9.10
C GLY A 294 18.55 -1.63 -7.85
N LEU A 295 18.48 -2.27 -6.68
CA LEU A 295 18.09 -1.66 -5.41
C LEU A 295 19.16 -0.70 -4.87
N GLY A 296 20.45 -0.98 -5.13
CA GLY A 296 21.56 -0.16 -4.68
C GLY A 296 21.60 -0.03 -3.15
N LYS A 297 21.53 1.19 -2.63
CA LYS A 297 21.61 1.47 -1.18
C LYS A 297 20.47 0.85 -0.35
N PHE A 298 19.43 0.32 -0.97
CA PHE A 298 18.30 -0.31 -0.28
C PHE A 298 18.45 -1.84 -0.15
N ALA A 299 19.46 -2.47 -0.79
CA ALA A 299 19.66 -3.92 -0.77
C ALA A 299 20.19 -4.45 0.57
#